data_b32889d7906ca833c2b9b22146eee6cd
#
_entry.id   b32889d7906ca833c2b9b22146eee6cd
#
_cell.length_a   1.000
_cell.length_b   1.000
_cell.length_c   1.000
_cell.angle_alpha   90.00
_cell.angle_beta   90.00
_cell.angle_gamma   90.00
#
_symmetry.space_group_name_H-M   'P 1'
#
loop_
_entity.id
_entity.type
_entity.pdbx_description
1 polymer ?
#
loop_
_entity_poly.entity_id
_entity_poly.type
_entity_poly.pdbx_seq_one_letter_code
_entity_poly.pdbx_strand_id
1 'polypeptide(L)'
;MKNRTIYITDFDLKRLREMILTWRRSDFSRRNDLEELEEELNRGLLVNPHNVPENVITMNSTTCLMDLDTGEELIYTLVFPKDADIQQNKISILAPIGTAMLGYSVGDTFEWKVPDGIRRLKVKGLLYQPEASGHYHL
;
A
#
# COMPACT_ATOMS: atom_id res chain seq x y z
N MET A 1 -6.57 -8.50 -12.55
CA MET A 1 -5.88 -8.05 -11.35
C MET A 1 -6.84 -7.48 -10.33
N LYS A 2 -7.85 -6.76 -10.76
CA LYS A 2 -8.83 -6.20 -9.84
C LYS A 2 -9.70 -7.25 -9.15
N ASN A 3 -9.61 -8.49 -9.59
CA ASN A 3 -10.36 -9.60 -8.98
C ASN A 3 -9.65 -10.23 -7.80
N ARG A 4 -8.41 -9.85 -7.55
CA ARG A 4 -7.66 -10.37 -6.41
C ARG A 4 -8.20 -9.81 -5.12
N THR A 5 -8.25 -10.66 -4.09
CA THR A 5 -8.63 -10.23 -2.75
C THR A 5 -7.47 -9.45 -2.15
N ILE A 6 -7.76 -8.27 -1.63
CA ILE A 6 -6.79 -7.53 -0.82
C ILE A 6 -7.28 -7.50 0.62
N TYR A 7 -6.34 -7.44 1.55
CA TYR A 7 -6.64 -7.46 2.98
C TYR A 7 -6.25 -6.14 3.61
N ILE A 8 -7.14 -5.58 4.42
CA ILE A 8 -6.87 -4.32 5.12
C ILE A 8 -7.23 -4.54 6.59
N THR A 9 -6.29 -4.21 7.51
CA THR A 9 -6.61 -4.30 8.92
C THR A 9 -7.58 -3.20 9.30
N ASP A 10 -8.44 -3.46 10.28
CA ASP A 10 -9.39 -2.45 10.75
C ASP A 10 -8.66 -1.26 11.36
N PHE A 11 -7.51 -1.48 11.99
CA PHE A 11 -6.66 -0.42 12.52
C PHE A 11 -6.15 0.51 11.39
N ASP A 12 -5.63 -0.08 10.32
CA ASP A 12 -5.16 0.70 9.17
C ASP A 12 -6.30 1.42 8.48
N LEU A 13 -7.44 0.74 8.30
CA LEU A 13 -8.60 1.34 7.65
C LEU A 13 -9.07 2.59 8.40
N LYS A 14 -9.15 2.51 9.71
CA LYS A 14 -9.57 3.65 10.52
C LYS A 14 -8.64 4.84 10.33
N ARG A 15 -7.32 4.61 10.41
CA ARG A 15 -6.34 5.67 10.25
C ARG A 15 -6.37 6.27 8.84
N LEU A 16 -6.52 5.42 7.82
CA LEU A 16 -6.57 5.88 6.44
C LEU A 16 -7.82 6.71 6.17
N ARG A 17 -8.97 6.31 6.70
CA ARG A 17 -10.20 7.08 6.53
C ARG A 17 -10.13 8.43 7.23
N GLU A 18 -9.56 8.48 8.42
CA GLU A 18 -9.36 9.75 9.14
C GLU A 18 -8.42 10.67 8.35
N MET A 19 -7.36 10.13 7.79
CA MET A 19 -6.42 10.88 6.95
C MET A 19 -7.12 11.45 5.72
N ILE A 20 -7.93 10.65 5.04
CA ILE A 20 -8.67 11.09 3.85
C ILE A 20 -9.58 12.26 4.18
N LEU A 21 -10.31 12.19 5.28
CA LEU A 21 -11.18 13.28 5.69
C LEU A 21 -10.40 14.58 5.94
N THR A 22 -9.24 14.47 6.56
CA THR A 22 -8.40 15.63 6.83
C THR A 22 -7.88 16.24 5.54
N TRP A 23 -7.38 15.41 4.62
CA TRP A 23 -6.81 15.91 3.37
C TRP A 23 -7.85 16.48 2.42
N ARG A 24 -9.08 15.97 2.42
CA ARG A 24 -10.16 16.51 1.60
C ARG A 24 -10.50 17.96 1.96
N ARG A 25 -10.32 18.31 3.21
CA ARG A 25 -10.62 19.66 3.68
C ARG A 25 -9.54 20.66 3.32
N SER A 26 -8.31 20.22 3.13
CA SER A 26 -7.15 21.10 3.06
C SER A 26 -6.48 21.19 1.71
N ASP A 27 -6.67 20.21 0.82
CA ASP A 27 -5.90 20.17 -0.43
C ASP A 27 -6.70 19.56 -1.58
N PHE A 28 -7.22 20.42 -2.43
CA PHE A 28 -7.99 20.00 -3.60
C PHE A 28 -7.14 19.34 -4.68
N SER A 29 -5.84 19.62 -4.71
CA SER A 29 -4.97 19.07 -5.76
C SER A 29 -4.75 17.58 -5.64
N ARG A 30 -5.07 17.00 -4.49
CA ARG A 30 -4.88 15.56 -4.23
C ARG A 30 -6.18 14.75 -4.32
N ARG A 31 -7.24 15.35 -4.85
CA ARG A 31 -8.55 14.70 -4.88
C ARG A 31 -8.52 13.37 -5.63
N ASN A 32 -7.83 13.30 -6.77
CA ASN A 32 -7.77 12.06 -7.54
C ASN A 32 -7.03 10.95 -6.80
N ASP A 33 -5.94 11.31 -6.10
CA ASP A 33 -5.20 10.33 -5.30
C ASP A 33 -6.06 9.78 -4.18
N LEU A 34 -6.84 10.66 -3.54
CA LEU A 34 -7.72 10.25 -2.45
C LEU A 34 -8.86 9.34 -2.96
N GLU A 35 -9.39 9.63 -4.14
CA GLU A 35 -10.44 8.80 -4.73
C GLU A 35 -9.93 7.41 -5.07
N GLU A 36 -8.74 7.30 -5.64
CA GLU A 36 -8.14 6.01 -5.94
C GLU A 36 -7.92 5.19 -4.67
N LEU A 37 -7.42 5.83 -3.61
CA LEU A 37 -7.22 5.17 -2.34
C LEU A 37 -8.55 4.69 -1.76
N GLU A 38 -9.60 5.52 -1.80
CA GLU A 38 -10.90 5.13 -1.30
C GLU A 38 -11.46 3.92 -2.03
N GLU A 39 -11.28 3.86 -3.35
CA GLU A 39 -11.75 2.70 -4.12
C GLU A 39 -11.07 1.42 -3.66
N GLU A 40 -9.76 1.47 -3.42
CA GLU A 40 -9.03 0.31 -2.94
C GLU A 40 -9.46 -0.08 -1.53
N LEU A 41 -9.70 0.89 -0.66
CA LEU A 41 -10.18 0.61 0.70
C LEU A 41 -11.55 -0.05 0.69
N ASN A 42 -12.43 0.39 -0.22
CA ASN A 42 -13.80 -0.15 -0.29
C ASN A 42 -13.83 -1.58 -0.81
N ARG A 43 -12.85 -2.00 -1.60
CA ARG A 43 -12.82 -3.36 -2.11
C ARG A 43 -12.03 -4.32 -1.24
N GLY A 44 -11.39 -3.83 -0.18
CA GLY A 44 -10.57 -4.65 0.69
C GLY A 44 -11.40 -5.50 1.64
N LEU A 45 -10.88 -6.68 1.97
CA LEU A 45 -11.45 -7.53 3.02
C LEU A 45 -10.90 -7.08 4.36
N LEU A 46 -11.82 -6.68 5.25
CA LEU A 46 -11.44 -6.16 6.57
C LEU A 46 -11.03 -7.30 7.49
N VAL A 47 -9.87 -7.17 8.11
CA VAL A 47 -9.36 -8.17 9.05
C VAL A 47 -8.84 -7.49 10.31
N ASN A 48 -8.81 -8.25 11.41
CA ASN A 48 -8.19 -7.81 12.65
C ASN A 48 -6.67 -7.86 12.50
N PRO A 49 -5.88 -6.92 13.08
CA PRO A 49 -4.42 -6.97 12.99
C PRO A 49 -3.81 -8.29 13.46
N HIS A 50 -4.43 -8.95 14.43
CA HIS A 50 -3.94 -10.26 14.89
C HIS A 50 -4.21 -11.39 13.91
N ASN A 51 -5.08 -11.18 12.93
CA ASN A 51 -5.51 -12.20 11.97
C ASN A 51 -5.06 -11.94 10.55
N VAL A 52 -4.35 -10.83 10.29
CA VAL A 52 -3.87 -10.56 8.94
C VAL A 52 -2.78 -11.55 8.58
N PRO A 53 -2.82 -12.14 7.36
CA PRO A 53 -1.76 -13.06 6.95
C PRO A 53 -0.40 -12.37 6.91
N GLU A 54 0.65 -13.11 7.24
CA GLU A 54 2.01 -12.58 7.32
C GLU A 54 2.57 -12.12 5.97
N ASN A 55 1.96 -12.57 4.89
CA ASN A 55 2.43 -12.25 3.54
C ASN A 55 1.67 -11.09 2.87
N VAL A 56 0.87 -10.35 3.64
CA VAL A 56 0.07 -9.23 3.13
C VAL A 56 0.77 -7.90 3.41
N ILE A 57 0.78 -7.01 2.42
CA ILE A 57 1.34 -5.66 2.60
C ILE A 57 0.35 -4.81 3.40
N THR A 58 0.77 -4.39 4.57
CA THR A 58 0.01 -3.48 5.45
C THR A 58 0.74 -2.16 5.57
N MET A 59 0.12 -1.17 6.21
CA MET A 59 0.83 0.09 6.47
C MET A 59 2.09 -0.18 7.29
N ASN A 60 3.16 0.52 6.97
CA ASN A 60 4.49 0.37 7.58
C ASN A 60 5.19 -0.95 7.26
N SER A 61 4.68 -1.72 6.30
CA SER A 61 5.36 -2.92 5.80
C SER A 61 6.51 -2.55 4.87
N THR A 62 7.58 -3.31 4.92
CA THR A 62 8.70 -3.20 3.98
C THR A 62 8.65 -4.36 3.00
N THR A 63 8.61 -4.05 1.72
CA THR A 63 8.28 -5.00 0.66
C THR A 63 9.34 -4.98 -0.43
N CYS A 64 9.66 -6.15 -0.97
CA CYS A 64 10.47 -6.28 -2.18
C CYS A 64 9.54 -6.50 -3.37
N LEU A 65 9.56 -5.56 -4.31
CA LEU A 65 8.80 -5.64 -5.56
C LEU A 65 9.75 -5.93 -6.71
N MET A 66 9.28 -6.65 -7.71
CA MET A 66 10.06 -6.91 -8.91
C MET A 66 9.30 -6.39 -10.13
N ASP A 67 9.96 -5.54 -10.91
CA ASP A 67 9.42 -5.09 -12.19
C ASP A 67 9.54 -6.25 -13.19
N LEU A 68 8.38 -6.74 -13.66
CA LEU A 68 8.35 -7.90 -14.54
C LEU A 68 8.89 -7.62 -15.92
N ASP A 69 8.94 -6.36 -16.34
CA ASP A 69 9.43 -6.00 -17.65
C ASP A 69 10.95 -5.81 -17.69
N THR A 70 11.55 -5.36 -16.59
CA THR A 70 12.99 -5.09 -16.52
C THR A 70 13.75 -6.07 -15.64
N GLY A 71 13.06 -6.79 -14.74
CA GLY A 71 13.70 -7.64 -13.74
C GLY A 71 14.29 -6.88 -12.57
N GLU A 72 14.13 -5.57 -12.52
CA GLU A 72 14.66 -4.75 -11.44
C GLU A 72 13.88 -4.98 -10.15
N GLU A 73 14.61 -5.06 -9.02
CA GLU A 73 14.01 -5.19 -7.71
C GLU A 73 13.98 -3.84 -7.00
N LEU A 74 12.84 -3.55 -6.37
CA LEU A 74 12.60 -2.30 -5.66
C LEU A 74 12.18 -2.63 -4.24
N ILE A 75 12.83 -2.03 -3.25
CA ILE A 75 12.47 -2.24 -1.84
C ILE A 75 11.86 -0.95 -1.32
N TYR A 76 10.59 -1.02 -0.91
CA TYR A 76 9.86 0.13 -0.41
C TYR A 76 9.17 -0.18 0.90
N THR A 77 9.11 0.83 1.77
CA THR A 77 8.28 0.79 2.97
C THR A 77 7.06 1.67 2.73
N LEU A 78 5.87 1.10 2.91
CA LEU A 78 4.61 1.81 2.71
C LEU A 78 4.25 2.57 3.98
N VAL A 79 4.18 3.90 3.89
CA VAL A 79 3.99 4.75 5.07
C VAL A 79 2.89 5.79 4.86
N PHE A 80 2.45 6.41 5.96
CA PHE A 80 1.57 7.56 5.89
C PHE A 80 2.32 8.77 5.35
N PRO A 81 1.61 9.76 4.75
CA PRO A 81 2.28 10.89 4.10
C PRO A 81 3.28 11.63 4.99
N LYS A 82 2.99 11.74 6.27
CA LYS A 82 3.88 12.44 7.22
C LYS A 82 5.25 11.76 7.37
N ASP A 83 5.30 10.47 7.08
CA ASP A 83 6.52 9.68 7.25
C ASP A 83 7.22 9.39 5.92
N ALA A 84 6.67 9.88 4.80
CA ALA A 84 7.25 9.62 3.49
C ALA A 84 8.63 10.24 3.34
N ASP A 85 9.56 9.46 2.79
CA ASP A 85 10.93 9.92 2.54
C ASP A 85 11.53 9.07 1.43
N ILE A 86 11.55 9.63 0.23
CA ILE A 86 12.00 8.90 -0.96
C ILE A 86 13.47 8.48 -0.84
N GLN A 87 14.28 9.22 -0.13
CA GLN A 87 15.70 8.87 0.06
C GLN A 87 15.88 7.63 0.93
N GLN A 88 14.91 7.33 1.79
CA GLN A 88 14.89 6.13 2.61
C GLN A 88 13.95 5.07 2.06
N ASN A 89 13.47 5.24 0.82
CA ASN A 89 12.52 4.34 0.17
C ASN A 89 11.22 4.19 0.94
N LYS A 90 10.81 5.23 1.63
CA LYS A 90 9.52 5.29 2.31
C LYS A 90 8.52 5.98 1.41
N ILE A 91 7.56 5.20 0.92
CA ILE A 91 6.60 5.64 -0.08
C ILE A 91 5.27 5.95 0.59
N SER A 92 4.73 7.13 0.30
CA SER A 92 3.42 7.54 0.82
C SER A 92 2.31 6.65 0.26
N ILE A 93 1.34 6.33 1.10
CA ILE A 93 0.12 5.65 0.67
C ILE A 93 -0.63 6.45 -0.41
N LEU A 94 -0.45 7.76 -0.46
CA LEU A 94 -1.07 8.61 -1.48
C LEU A 94 -0.35 8.58 -2.82
N ALA A 95 0.90 8.11 -2.87
CA ALA A 95 1.58 7.92 -4.14
C ALA A 95 0.91 6.78 -4.92
N PRO A 96 0.84 6.88 -6.25
CA PRO A 96 0.16 5.84 -7.04
C PRO A 96 0.65 4.42 -6.76
N ILE A 97 1.97 4.22 -6.64
CA ILE A 97 2.49 2.89 -6.32
C ILE A 97 2.12 2.45 -4.91
N GLY A 98 2.08 3.39 -3.95
CA GLY A 98 1.67 3.08 -2.58
C GLY A 98 0.23 2.61 -2.52
N THR A 99 -0.67 3.34 -3.16
CA THR A 99 -2.07 2.94 -3.24
C THR A 99 -2.23 1.58 -3.92
N ALA A 100 -1.45 1.34 -4.97
CA ALA A 100 -1.55 0.09 -5.73
C ALA A 100 -1.06 -1.13 -4.94
N MET A 101 -0.09 -0.97 -4.04
CA MET A 101 0.50 -2.12 -3.36
C MET A 101 -0.23 -2.54 -2.07
N LEU A 102 -0.99 -1.64 -1.46
CA LEU A 102 -1.66 -1.93 -0.19
C LEU A 102 -2.59 -3.14 -0.31
N GLY A 103 -2.45 -4.10 0.60
CA GLY A 103 -3.36 -5.23 0.71
C GLY A 103 -3.03 -6.41 -0.20
N TYR A 104 -2.09 -6.27 -1.11
CA TYR A 104 -1.66 -7.41 -1.94
C TYR A 104 -0.74 -8.32 -1.15
N SER A 105 -0.66 -9.56 -1.60
CA SER A 105 0.11 -10.61 -0.91
C SER A 105 1.35 -10.99 -1.71
N VAL A 106 2.33 -11.58 -1.05
CA VAL A 106 3.50 -12.14 -1.72
C VAL A 106 3.04 -13.10 -2.81
N GLY A 107 3.58 -12.95 -4.01
CA GLY A 107 3.21 -13.71 -5.18
C GLY A 107 2.21 -13.03 -6.08
N ASP A 108 1.51 -12.01 -5.59
CA ASP A 108 0.56 -11.26 -6.40
C ASP A 108 1.28 -10.33 -7.36
N THR A 109 0.61 -10.05 -8.47
CA THR A 109 1.07 -9.09 -9.48
C THR A 109 0.05 -7.97 -9.57
N PHE A 110 0.51 -6.75 -9.69
CA PHE A 110 -0.37 -5.61 -9.90
C PHE A 110 0.21 -4.66 -10.95
N GLU A 111 -0.66 -3.85 -11.54
CA GLU A 111 -0.27 -2.86 -12.53
C GLU A 111 -0.19 -1.47 -11.90
N TRP A 112 0.81 -0.71 -12.33
CA TRP A 112 1.04 0.64 -11.86
C TRP A 112 1.20 1.56 -13.06
N LYS A 113 0.36 2.58 -13.15
CA LYS A 113 0.41 3.55 -14.23
C LYS A 113 1.51 4.56 -14.00
N VAL A 114 2.32 4.77 -15.02
CA VAL A 114 3.38 5.79 -15.05
C VAL A 114 3.18 6.66 -16.29
N PRO A 115 3.82 7.84 -16.38
CA PRO A 115 3.63 8.69 -17.56
C PRO A 115 3.92 8.00 -18.89
N ASP A 116 4.87 7.07 -18.91
CA ASP A 116 5.27 6.37 -20.14
C ASP A 116 4.47 5.10 -20.40
N GLY A 117 3.45 4.79 -19.59
CA GLY A 117 2.64 3.60 -19.81
C GLY A 117 2.28 2.90 -18.51
N ILE A 118 2.35 1.57 -18.54
CA ILE A 118 1.98 0.73 -17.42
C ILE A 118 3.15 -0.17 -17.07
N ARG A 119 3.49 -0.22 -15.78
CA ARG A 119 4.47 -1.18 -15.26
C ARG A 119 3.75 -2.30 -14.52
N ARG A 120 4.26 -3.50 -14.66
CA ARG A 120 3.74 -4.66 -13.94
C ARG A 120 4.74 -5.04 -12.87
N LEU A 121 4.27 -5.11 -11.63
CA LEU A 121 5.10 -5.39 -10.47
C LEU A 121 4.60 -6.63 -9.77
N LYS A 122 5.53 -7.48 -9.35
CA LYS A 122 5.23 -8.66 -8.56
C LYS A 122 5.70 -8.43 -7.13
N VAL A 123 4.89 -8.82 -6.16
CA VAL A 123 5.28 -8.82 -4.75
C VAL A 123 6.19 -10.02 -4.54
N LYS A 124 7.50 -9.79 -4.57
CA LYS A 124 8.48 -10.88 -4.48
C LYS A 124 8.66 -11.37 -3.05
N GLY A 125 8.61 -10.45 -2.09
CA GLY A 125 8.77 -10.81 -0.70
C GLY A 125 8.37 -9.68 0.22
N LEU A 126 8.14 -10.01 1.47
CA LEU A 126 7.79 -9.06 2.51
C LEU A 126 8.91 -9.13 3.56
N LEU A 127 9.67 -8.06 3.68
CA LEU A 127 10.83 -8.03 4.57
C LEU A 127 10.44 -7.69 6.00
N TYR A 128 9.34 -6.96 6.18
CA TYR A 128 8.84 -6.57 7.48
C TYR A 128 7.35 -6.30 7.40
N GLN A 129 6.60 -6.85 8.33
CA GLN A 129 5.19 -6.54 8.51
C GLN A 129 4.99 -6.30 10.01
N PRO A 130 4.48 -5.12 10.42
CA PRO A 130 4.32 -4.81 11.85
C PRO A 130 3.53 -5.87 12.61
N GLU A 131 2.43 -6.34 12.03
CA GLU A 131 1.56 -7.32 12.69
C GLU A 131 2.27 -8.65 12.92
N ALA A 132 3.02 -9.12 11.93
CA ALA A 132 3.77 -10.38 12.06
C ALA A 132 4.88 -10.27 13.09
N SER A 133 5.38 -9.06 13.34
CA SER A 133 6.44 -8.81 14.33
C SER A 133 5.87 -8.44 15.70
N GLY A 134 4.56 -8.42 15.86
CA GLY A 134 3.92 -8.04 17.11
C GLY A 134 3.88 -6.55 17.39
N HIS A 135 4.19 -5.72 16.39
CA HIS A 135 4.22 -4.27 16.53
C HIS A 135 2.86 -3.68 16.14
N TYR A 136 1.81 -4.02 16.90
CA TYR A 136 0.44 -3.66 16.54
C TYR A 136 0.15 -2.16 16.62
N HIS A 137 1.05 -1.38 17.19
CA HIS A 137 0.91 0.08 17.30
C HIS A 137 1.35 0.80 16.02
N LEU A 138 1.99 0.14 15.11
CA LEU A 138 2.42 0.74 13.84
C LEU A 138 1.27 0.63 12.80
#